data_773e58f0ce8ad436ed632f7bc5dbf5af
#
_entry.id   773e58f0ce8ad436ed632f7bc5dbf5af
#
_cell.length_a   1.000
_cell.length_b   1.000
_cell.length_c   1.000
_cell.angle_alpha   90.00
_cell.angle_beta   90.00
_cell.angle_gamma   90.00
#
_symmetry.space_group_name_H-M   'P 1'
#
loop_
_entity.id
_entity.type
_entity.pdbx_description
1 polymer ?
#
loop_
_entity_poly.entity_id
_entity_poly.type
_entity_poly.pdbx_seq_one_letter_code
_entity_poly.pdbx_strand_id
1 'polypeptide(L)'
;YVSVVELSNYLPADKDPYQSPEILARLYPILPKKQHICFYPMDKRRQGDDNWYMLPMDTRKELMRSHGMVGRKYAGLVKQIITGSVGFDNYEWGVTLFADDVLQFKKLVYEMRFDEVSARYGEFGEFFVGNILTEDKVQTFLNI
;
A
#
# COMPACT_ATOMS: atom_id res chain seq x y z
N TYR A 1 -9.08 -12.61 0.08
CA TYR A 1 -8.04 -11.88 -0.66
C TYR A 1 -6.68 -12.53 -0.47
N VAL A 2 -5.99 -12.86 -1.56
CA VAL A 2 -4.68 -13.53 -1.56
C VAL A 2 -3.66 -12.62 -2.25
N SER A 3 -2.56 -12.32 -1.55
CA SER A 3 -1.48 -11.48 -2.08
C SER A 3 -0.15 -11.82 -1.43
N VAL A 4 0.93 -11.41 -2.06
CA VAL A 4 2.29 -11.62 -1.57
C VAL A 4 3.07 -10.31 -1.57
N VAL A 5 4.02 -10.18 -0.65
CA VAL A 5 5.01 -9.11 -0.70
C VAL A 5 6.00 -9.44 -1.80
N GLU A 6 6.26 -8.48 -2.68
CA GLU A 6 7.15 -8.65 -3.83
C GLU A 6 8.08 -7.45 -4.04
N LEU A 7 9.11 -7.65 -4.86
CA LEU A 7 10.01 -6.57 -5.24
C LEU A 7 9.30 -5.57 -6.17
N SER A 8 9.57 -4.30 -5.94
CA SER A 8 9.09 -3.26 -6.84
C SER A 8 9.77 -3.35 -8.21
N ASN A 9 8.98 -3.33 -9.27
CA ASN A 9 9.46 -3.26 -10.65
C ASN A 9 10.20 -1.94 -10.99
N TYR A 10 10.22 -0.99 -10.05
CA TYR A 10 10.87 0.32 -10.20
C TYR A 10 12.23 0.41 -9.52
N LEU A 11 12.76 -0.72 -9.04
CA LEU A 11 14.12 -0.77 -8.48
C LEU A 11 15.17 -0.55 -9.58
N PRO A 12 16.26 0.17 -9.29
CA PRO A 12 17.39 0.26 -10.19
C PRO A 12 17.97 -1.12 -10.53
N ALA A 13 18.25 -1.36 -11.81
CA ALA A 13 18.73 -2.66 -12.30
C ALA A 13 20.11 -3.06 -11.77
N ASP A 14 20.89 -2.08 -11.30
CA ASP A 14 22.24 -2.25 -10.75
C ASP A 14 22.27 -2.58 -9.26
N LYS A 15 21.11 -2.56 -8.59
CA LYS A 15 21.01 -2.88 -7.16
C LYS A 15 20.58 -4.34 -6.98
N ASP A 16 21.42 -5.09 -6.27
CA ASP A 16 21.01 -6.39 -5.74
C ASP A 16 20.03 -6.17 -4.58
N PRO A 17 18.76 -6.61 -4.75
CA PRO A 17 17.74 -6.40 -3.73
C PRO A 17 18.08 -7.08 -2.40
N TYR A 18 18.80 -8.19 -2.45
CA TYR A 18 19.14 -8.97 -1.25
C TYR A 18 20.35 -8.41 -0.47
N GLN A 19 21.06 -7.45 -1.04
CA GLN A 19 22.15 -6.75 -0.36
C GLN A 19 21.72 -5.38 0.20
N SER A 20 20.49 -4.93 -0.04
CA SER A 20 19.99 -3.67 0.48
C SER A 20 19.06 -3.89 1.69
N PRO A 21 19.47 -3.46 2.91
CA PRO A 21 18.64 -3.57 4.10
C PRO A 21 17.25 -2.91 3.95
N GLU A 22 17.19 -1.81 3.20
CA GLU A 22 15.93 -1.09 2.95
C GLU A 22 14.96 -1.89 2.08
N ILE A 23 15.49 -2.61 1.09
CA ILE A 23 14.70 -3.46 0.20
C ILE A 23 14.28 -4.74 0.94
N LEU A 24 15.19 -5.34 1.72
CA LEU A 24 14.88 -6.50 2.55
C LEU A 24 13.77 -6.20 3.57
N ALA A 25 13.79 -5.02 4.18
CA ALA A 25 12.74 -4.59 5.11
C ALA A 25 11.36 -4.44 4.43
N ARG A 26 11.32 -4.27 3.11
CA ARG A 26 10.06 -4.27 2.34
C ARG A 26 9.62 -5.66 1.94
N LEU A 27 10.56 -6.56 1.63
CA LEU A 27 10.27 -7.97 1.31
C LEU A 27 9.85 -8.77 2.54
N TYR A 28 10.44 -8.48 3.67
CA TYR A 28 10.18 -9.16 4.95
C TYR A 28 9.70 -8.14 6.00
N PRO A 29 8.53 -7.52 5.79
CA PRO A 29 8.06 -6.47 6.69
C PRO A 29 7.70 -7.04 8.06
N ILE A 30 8.20 -6.39 9.10
CA ILE A 30 7.73 -6.62 10.46
C ILE A 30 6.42 -5.87 10.62
N LEU A 31 5.36 -6.56 11.08
CA LEU A 31 4.07 -5.92 11.33
C LEU A 31 4.22 -4.82 12.38
N PRO A 32 3.80 -3.59 12.07
CA PRO A 32 3.90 -2.49 13.00
C PRO A 32 2.99 -2.69 14.21
N LYS A 33 3.49 -2.37 15.41
CA LYS A 33 2.69 -2.34 16.64
C LYS A 33 1.92 -1.03 16.71
N LYS A 34 0.81 -0.92 15.97
CA LYS A 34 -0.05 0.26 15.89
C LYS A 34 -1.47 -0.07 16.33
N GLN A 35 -2.22 0.93 16.81
CA GLN A 35 -3.58 0.74 17.33
C GLN A 35 -4.59 0.38 16.25
N HIS A 36 -4.39 0.91 15.03
CA HIS A 36 -5.35 0.82 13.95
C HIS A 36 -4.73 0.25 12.68
N ILE A 37 -5.54 -0.45 11.91
CA ILE A 37 -5.23 -0.97 10.59
C ILE A 37 -6.29 -0.47 9.59
N CYS A 38 -5.87 -0.16 8.37
CA CYS A 38 -6.76 0.06 7.25
C CYS A 38 -6.27 -0.79 6.08
N PHE A 39 -7.11 -1.64 5.55
CA PHE A 39 -6.85 -2.44 4.35
C PHE A 39 -7.80 -2.05 3.23
N TYR A 40 -7.28 -1.96 2.02
CA TYR A 40 -8.10 -1.88 0.81
C TYR A 40 -7.37 -2.54 -0.37
N PRO A 41 -8.10 -3.29 -1.20
CA PRO A 41 -7.59 -3.77 -2.48
C PRO A 41 -7.69 -2.68 -3.54
N MET A 42 -6.84 -2.74 -4.56
CA MET A 42 -6.85 -1.76 -5.63
C MET A 42 -6.31 -2.30 -6.95
N ASP A 43 -6.68 -1.61 -8.02
CA ASP A 43 -6.18 -1.81 -9.37
C ASP A 43 -5.56 -0.54 -9.95
N LYS A 44 -4.86 -0.72 -11.04
CA LYS A 44 -4.50 0.35 -11.97
C LYS A 44 -5.40 0.26 -13.20
N ARG A 45 -5.98 1.39 -13.59
CA ARG A 45 -6.87 1.47 -14.75
C ARG A 45 -6.22 0.91 -16.02
N ARG A 46 -6.98 0.13 -16.76
CA ARG A 46 -6.57 -0.53 -18.00
C ARG A 46 -7.44 -0.18 -19.20
N GLN A 47 -8.10 0.97 -19.20
CA GLN A 47 -9.07 1.35 -20.21
C GLN A 47 -8.76 2.71 -20.83
N GLY A 48 -9.04 2.82 -22.15
CA GLY A 48 -8.93 4.09 -22.87
C GLY A 48 -7.52 4.69 -22.82
N ASP A 49 -7.47 6.00 -22.80
CA ASP A 49 -6.22 6.78 -22.76
C ASP A 49 -5.53 6.72 -21.37
N ASP A 50 -6.27 6.36 -20.34
CA ASP A 50 -5.76 6.19 -18.98
C ASP A 50 -5.39 4.73 -18.66
N ASN A 51 -4.72 4.06 -19.59
CA ASN A 51 -4.23 2.70 -19.41
C ASN A 51 -2.81 2.70 -18.84
N TRP A 52 -2.69 2.37 -17.55
CA TRP A 52 -1.42 2.32 -16.82
C TRP A 52 -0.38 1.41 -17.48
N TYR A 53 -0.82 0.27 -17.99
CA TYR A 53 0.07 -0.75 -18.54
C TYR A 53 0.60 -0.42 -19.93
N MET A 54 -0.03 0.54 -20.61
CA MET A 54 0.43 1.05 -21.91
C MET A 54 1.43 2.19 -21.76
N LEU A 55 1.62 2.71 -20.55
CA LEU A 55 2.60 3.77 -20.31
C LEU A 55 4.03 3.23 -20.43
N PRO A 56 4.96 4.03 -21.02
CA PRO A 56 6.39 3.71 -20.99
C PRO A 56 6.90 3.57 -19.55
N MET A 57 7.90 2.71 -19.35
CA MET A 57 8.47 2.44 -18.02
C MET A 57 8.98 3.72 -17.33
N ASP A 58 9.64 4.61 -18.07
CA ASP A 58 10.19 5.83 -17.48
C ASP A 58 9.08 6.80 -17.01
N THR A 59 7.97 6.88 -17.75
CA THR A 59 6.78 7.63 -17.32
C THR A 59 6.21 7.05 -16.04
N ARG A 60 6.06 5.73 -15.95
CA ARG A 60 5.58 5.07 -14.71
C ARG A 60 6.51 5.31 -13.53
N LYS A 61 7.84 5.26 -13.74
CA LYS A 61 8.84 5.55 -12.69
C LYS A 61 8.68 6.97 -12.15
N GLU A 62 8.55 7.96 -13.03
CA GLU A 62 8.40 9.36 -12.63
C GLU A 62 7.09 9.58 -11.85
N LEU A 63 5.98 9.05 -12.37
CA LEU A 63 4.68 9.10 -11.70
C LEU A 63 4.73 8.45 -10.31
N MET A 64 5.34 7.27 -10.19
CA MET A 64 5.49 6.58 -8.90
C MET A 64 6.44 7.30 -7.95
N ARG A 65 7.47 7.98 -8.47
CA ARG A 65 8.35 8.82 -7.66
C ARG A 65 7.56 9.98 -7.04
N SER A 66 6.78 10.67 -7.83
CA SER A 66 5.91 11.77 -7.38
C SER A 66 4.89 11.29 -6.35
N HIS A 67 4.20 10.18 -6.63
CA HIS A 67 3.27 9.52 -5.71
C HIS A 67 3.93 9.18 -4.37
N GLY A 68 5.13 8.61 -4.40
CA GLY A 68 5.89 8.27 -3.20
C GLY A 68 6.28 9.49 -2.36
N MET A 69 6.48 10.66 -2.97
CA MET A 69 6.77 11.91 -2.25
C MET A 69 5.57 12.37 -1.41
N VAL A 70 4.35 12.20 -1.91
CA VAL A 70 3.13 12.48 -1.12
C VAL A 70 3.07 11.57 0.11
N GLY A 71 3.29 10.26 -0.09
CA GLY A 71 3.29 9.29 1.02
C GLY A 71 4.35 9.59 2.09
N ARG A 72 5.53 10.10 1.69
CA ARG A 72 6.61 10.45 2.63
C ARG A 72 6.24 11.52 3.66
N LYS A 73 5.30 12.40 3.35
CA LYS A 73 4.79 13.40 4.31
C LYS A 73 4.19 12.75 5.55
N TYR A 74 3.75 11.51 5.44
CA TYR A 74 3.15 10.72 6.52
C TYR A 74 4.13 9.75 7.19
N ALA A 75 5.43 9.86 6.87
CA ALA A 75 6.47 9.04 7.50
C ALA A 75 6.44 9.20 9.03
N GLY A 76 6.45 8.08 9.75
CA GLY A 76 6.30 8.06 11.22
C GLY A 76 4.86 8.10 11.73
N LEU A 77 3.92 8.64 10.97
CA LEU A 77 2.48 8.66 11.31
C LEU A 77 1.76 7.43 10.78
N VAL A 78 2.03 7.06 9.54
CA VAL A 78 1.45 5.88 8.88
C VAL A 78 2.56 4.97 8.37
N LYS A 79 2.48 3.69 8.71
CA LYS A 79 3.29 2.63 8.09
C LYS A 79 2.44 1.93 7.04
N GLN A 80 3.03 1.71 5.88
CA GLN A 80 2.35 1.09 4.75
C GLN A 80 3.06 -0.22 4.36
N ILE A 81 2.26 -1.25 4.10
CA ILE A 81 2.70 -2.50 3.47
C ILE A 81 1.84 -2.70 2.23
N ILE A 82 2.48 -2.85 1.08
CA ILE A 82 1.80 -3.12 -0.19
C ILE A 82 2.14 -4.54 -0.61
N THR A 83 1.12 -5.27 -1.07
CA THR A 83 1.25 -6.64 -1.55
C THR A 83 0.68 -6.77 -2.96
N GLY A 84 1.30 -7.61 -3.79
CA GLY A 84 0.83 -7.92 -5.14
C GLY A 84 -0.09 -9.13 -5.15
N SER A 85 -1.14 -9.08 -5.95
CA SER A 85 -2.14 -10.14 -6.09
C SER A 85 -2.48 -10.47 -7.55
N VAL A 86 -1.72 -9.95 -8.50
CA VAL A 86 -1.88 -10.28 -9.92
C VAL A 86 -1.80 -11.79 -10.12
N GLY A 87 -2.86 -12.38 -10.68
CA GLY A 87 -2.97 -13.83 -10.87
C GLY A 87 -3.49 -14.61 -9.66
N PHE A 88 -3.72 -13.96 -8.51
CA PHE A 88 -4.25 -14.58 -7.30
C PHE A 88 -5.64 -14.09 -6.92
N ASP A 89 -5.97 -12.84 -7.26
CA ASP A 89 -7.23 -12.20 -6.91
C ASP A 89 -7.77 -11.36 -8.06
N ASN A 90 -9.01 -10.90 -7.94
CA ASN A 90 -9.62 -9.99 -8.91
C ASN A 90 -8.96 -8.61 -8.91
N TYR A 91 -8.45 -8.17 -7.76
CA TYR A 91 -7.62 -6.97 -7.63
C TYR A 91 -6.14 -7.31 -7.76
N GLU A 92 -5.34 -6.34 -8.18
CA GLU A 92 -3.90 -6.54 -8.45
C GLU A 92 -3.00 -6.21 -7.28
N TRP A 93 -3.47 -5.37 -6.34
CA TRP A 93 -2.73 -4.99 -5.14
C TRP A 93 -3.61 -4.92 -3.91
N GLY A 94 -3.00 -5.22 -2.75
CA GLY A 94 -3.53 -4.91 -1.44
C GLY A 94 -2.68 -3.84 -0.76
N VAL A 95 -3.32 -2.83 -0.22
CA VAL A 95 -2.68 -1.79 0.57
C VAL A 95 -3.10 -1.92 2.00
N THR A 96 -2.13 -2.09 2.90
CA THR A 96 -2.36 -2.14 4.33
C THR A 96 -1.66 -0.97 5.01
N LEU A 97 -2.41 -0.14 5.71
CA LEU A 97 -1.94 1.01 6.47
C LEU A 97 -2.05 0.73 7.96
N PHE A 98 -1.08 1.18 8.73
CA PHE A 98 -1.04 1.08 10.19
C PHE A 98 -0.78 2.45 10.79
N ALA A 99 -1.55 2.85 11.80
CA ALA A 99 -1.39 4.11 12.52
C ALA A 99 -1.91 4.02 13.96
N ASP A 100 -1.46 4.92 14.83
CA ASP A 100 -2.00 5.08 16.19
C ASP A 100 -3.21 6.04 16.23
N ASP A 101 -3.37 6.86 15.21
CA ASP A 101 -4.51 7.75 15.00
C ASP A 101 -5.20 7.40 13.67
N VAL A 102 -6.43 6.92 13.75
CA VAL A 102 -7.23 6.51 12.59
C VAL A 102 -7.44 7.65 11.58
N LEU A 103 -7.43 8.90 12.05
CA LEU A 103 -7.59 10.07 11.19
C LEU A 103 -6.45 10.22 10.18
N GLN A 104 -5.27 9.67 10.48
CA GLN A 104 -4.14 9.71 9.55
C GLN A 104 -4.40 8.91 8.27
N PHE A 105 -5.18 7.83 8.33
CA PHE A 105 -5.60 7.10 7.12
C PHE A 105 -6.40 8.00 6.19
N LYS A 106 -7.39 8.70 6.74
CA LYS A 106 -8.22 9.62 5.98
C LYS A 106 -7.41 10.74 5.35
N LYS A 107 -6.50 11.36 6.11
CA LYS A 107 -5.64 12.45 5.63
C LYS A 107 -4.75 11.99 4.50
N LEU A 108 -4.04 10.87 4.68
CA LEU A 108 -3.15 10.29 3.67
C LEU A 108 -3.91 9.96 2.39
N VAL A 109 -4.99 9.18 2.50
CA VAL A 109 -5.77 8.75 1.32
C VAL A 109 -6.40 9.94 0.62
N TYR A 110 -6.91 10.93 1.36
CA TYR A 110 -7.47 12.15 0.77
C TYR A 110 -6.42 12.93 -0.02
N GLU A 111 -5.24 13.17 0.55
CA GLU A 111 -4.16 13.89 -0.15
C GLU A 111 -3.69 13.13 -1.40
N MET A 112 -3.57 11.82 -1.30
CA MET A 112 -3.20 10.97 -2.44
C MET A 112 -4.22 10.96 -3.58
N ARG A 113 -5.49 11.29 -3.34
CA ARG A 113 -6.49 11.40 -4.42
C ARG A 113 -6.14 12.47 -5.45
N PHE A 114 -5.34 13.46 -5.08
CA PHE A 114 -4.96 14.58 -5.96
C PHE A 114 -3.63 14.34 -6.69
N ASP A 115 -2.88 13.30 -6.36
CA ASP A 115 -1.72 12.94 -7.17
C ASP A 115 -2.14 12.24 -8.46
N GLU A 116 -1.37 12.43 -9.52
CA GLU A 116 -1.73 11.97 -10.86
C GLU A 116 -1.91 10.45 -10.94
N VAL A 117 -1.10 9.66 -10.21
CA VAL A 117 -1.20 8.20 -10.22
C VAL A 117 -2.55 7.74 -9.69
N SER A 118 -2.99 8.31 -8.56
CA SER A 118 -4.27 7.93 -7.96
C SER A 118 -5.44 8.53 -8.72
N ALA A 119 -5.33 9.80 -9.14
CA ALA A 119 -6.42 10.49 -9.82
C ALA A 119 -6.76 9.90 -11.19
N ARG A 120 -5.74 9.53 -11.97
CA ARG A 120 -5.95 8.99 -13.33
C ARG A 120 -6.04 7.48 -13.39
N TYR A 121 -5.22 6.79 -12.60
CA TYR A 121 -5.02 5.35 -12.76
C TYR A 121 -5.46 4.51 -11.57
N GLY A 122 -5.74 5.10 -10.40
CA GLY A 122 -6.13 4.35 -9.21
C GLY A 122 -7.60 3.93 -9.25
N GLU A 123 -7.87 2.64 -9.12
CA GLU A 123 -9.20 2.08 -8.92
C GLU A 123 -9.20 1.34 -7.59
N PHE A 124 -10.11 1.72 -6.68
CA PHE A 124 -10.07 1.29 -5.28
C PHE A 124 -11.28 0.44 -4.95
N GLY A 125 -11.03 -0.68 -4.28
CA GLY A 125 -12.08 -1.49 -3.68
C GLY A 125 -12.56 -0.95 -2.33
N GLU A 126 -13.23 -1.79 -1.57
CA GLU A 126 -13.75 -1.43 -0.25
C GLU A 126 -12.63 -1.22 0.76
N PHE A 127 -12.85 -0.27 1.67
CA PHE A 127 -11.93 0.04 2.76
C PHE A 127 -12.39 -0.64 4.05
N PHE A 128 -11.49 -1.38 4.66
CA PHE A 128 -11.71 -2.08 5.93
C PHE A 128 -10.84 -1.43 7.00
N VAL A 129 -11.47 -0.86 8.02
CA VAL A 129 -10.76 -0.24 9.14
C VAL A 129 -11.01 -1.07 10.40
N GLY A 130 -9.92 -1.45 11.07
CA GLY A 130 -9.95 -2.27 12.28
C GLY A 130 -9.06 -1.70 13.39
N ASN A 131 -9.28 -2.22 14.57
CA ASN A 131 -8.47 -1.95 15.75
C ASN A 131 -7.71 -3.20 16.16
N ILE A 132 -6.55 -3.03 16.79
CA ILE A 132 -5.85 -4.15 17.38
C ILE A 132 -6.69 -4.73 18.52
N LEU A 133 -6.87 -6.03 18.50
CA LEU A 133 -7.45 -6.79 19.60
C LEU A 133 -6.30 -7.47 20.34
N THR A 134 -5.99 -6.97 21.52
CA THR A 134 -4.93 -7.53 22.37
C THR A 134 -5.42 -8.81 23.06
N GLU A 135 -4.50 -9.69 23.40
CA GLU A 135 -4.82 -11.00 24.00
C GLU A 135 -5.69 -10.89 25.26
N ASP A 136 -5.41 -9.91 26.12
CA ASP A 136 -6.18 -9.63 27.34
C ASP A 136 -7.63 -9.19 27.06
N LYS A 137 -7.92 -8.71 25.87
CA LYS A 137 -9.26 -8.25 25.47
C LYS A 137 -10.05 -9.27 24.64
N VAL A 138 -9.38 -10.32 24.14
CA VAL A 138 -10.01 -11.32 23.28
C VAL A 138 -11.19 -11.99 23.99
N GLN A 139 -11.00 -12.45 25.23
CA GLN A 139 -12.06 -13.13 26.02
C GLN A 139 -13.26 -12.22 26.22
N THR A 140 -13.03 -10.98 26.63
CA THR A 140 -14.11 -9.98 26.81
C THR A 140 -14.84 -9.69 25.50
N PHE A 141 -14.10 -9.57 24.39
CA PHE A 141 -14.68 -9.31 23.07
C PHE A 141 -15.54 -10.48 22.57
N LEU A 142 -15.12 -11.70 22.82
CA LEU A 142 -15.83 -12.92 22.41
C LEU A 142 -16.92 -13.37 23.41
N ASN A 143 -17.04 -12.72 24.55
CA ASN A 143 -17.92 -13.13 25.66
C ASN A 143 -17.69 -14.56 26.14
N ILE A 144 -16.43 -15.00 26.23
CA ILE A 144 -16.02 -16.34 26.69
C ILE A 144 -15.14 -16.24 27.93
#